data_6277de05cff10f823ff49c38b3f43751
#
_entry.id   6277de05cff10f823ff49c38b3f43751
#
_cell.length_a   1.000
_cell.length_b   1.000
_cell.length_c   1.000
_cell.angle_alpha   90.00
_cell.angle_beta   90.00
_cell.angle_gamma   90.00
#
_symmetry.space_group_name_H-M   'P 1'
#
loop_
_entity.id
_entity.type
_entity.pdbx_description
1 polymer ?
#
loop_
_entity_poly.entity_id
_entity_poly.type
_entity_poly.pdbx_seq_one_letter_code
_entity_poly.pdbx_strand_id
1 'polypeptide(L)'
;MAGMADMKNRKKDVLRKVFGYDSFRTGQEEIVDNILLGRDVCGIMPTGAGKSICYQLPALLLPGITIVVSPLISLMIDQVKALNEAGVHAAYINSALTENQITKALYNAKIGRAHV
;
A
#
# COMPACT_ATOMS: atom_id res chain seq x y z
N MET A 1 -11.57 5.83 -20.20
CA MET A 1 -11.50 6.00 -18.73
C MET A 1 -11.99 4.74 -18.06
N ALA A 2 -11.27 4.26 -17.06
CA ALA A 2 -11.69 3.08 -16.32
C ALA A 2 -12.97 3.39 -15.55
N GLY A 3 -14.02 2.60 -15.78
CA GLY A 3 -15.26 2.71 -15.04
C GLY A 3 -15.18 2.08 -13.65
N MET A 4 -16.25 2.24 -12.88
CA MET A 4 -16.36 1.63 -11.55
C MET A 4 -16.21 0.11 -11.60
N ALA A 5 -16.74 -0.53 -12.65
CA ALA A 5 -16.64 -1.98 -12.83
C ALA A 5 -15.18 -2.42 -13.04
N ASP A 6 -14.41 -1.66 -13.81
CA ASP A 6 -12.99 -1.97 -14.05
C ASP A 6 -12.17 -1.82 -12.77
N MET A 7 -12.40 -0.75 -12.02
CA MET A 7 -11.71 -0.55 -10.74
C MET A 7 -12.06 -1.65 -9.73
N LYS A 8 -13.32 -2.10 -9.72
CA LYS A 8 -13.77 -3.20 -8.87
C LYS A 8 -13.05 -4.49 -9.21
N ASN A 9 -12.87 -4.79 -10.50
CA ASN A 9 -12.16 -5.98 -10.95
C ASN A 9 -10.67 -5.92 -10.61
N ARG A 10 -10.04 -4.77 -10.81
CA ARG A 10 -8.63 -4.56 -10.48
C ARG A 10 -8.37 -4.71 -8.98
N LYS A 11 -9.25 -4.20 -8.16
CA LYS A 11 -9.20 -4.32 -6.71
C LYS A 11 -9.14 -5.78 -6.28
N LYS A 12 -10.02 -6.62 -6.82
CA LYS A 12 -10.06 -8.06 -6.52
C LYS A 12 -8.85 -8.79 -7.06
N ASP A 13 -8.39 -8.44 -8.24
CA ASP A 13 -7.20 -9.04 -8.83
C ASP A 13 -5.96 -8.79 -7.98
N VAL A 14 -5.77 -7.58 -7.51
CA VAL A 14 -4.64 -7.22 -6.64
C VAL A 14 -4.75 -7.94 -5.31
N LEU A 15 -5.94 -8.00 -4.72
CA LEU A 15 -6.17 -8.72 -3.47
C LEU A 15 -5.73 -10.18 -3.59
N ARG A 16 -6.06 -10.83 -4.68
CA ARG A 16 -5.71 -12.23 -4.92
C ARG A 16 -4.25 -12.42 -5.27
N LYS A 17 -3.74 -11.66 -6.24
CA LYS A 17 -2.39 -11.86 -6.80
C LYS A 17 -1.27 -11.38 -5.88
N VAL A 18 -1.46 -10.27 -5.21
CA VAL A 18 -0.43 -9.68 -4.36
C VAL A 18 -0.56 -10.15 -2.91
N PHE A 19 -1.76 -10.15 -2.37
CA PHE A 19 -2.01 -10.44 -0.97
C PHE A 19 -2.49 -11.87 -0.70
N GLY A 20 -2.91 -12.59 -1.73
CA GLY A 20 -3.27 -13.99 -1.61
C GLY A 20 -4.63 -14.27 -0.98
N TYR A 21 -5.54 -13.30 -0.98
CA TYR A 21 -6.87 -13.47 -0.42
C TYR A 21 -7.94 -13.45 -1.51
N ASP A 22 -8.95 -14.30 -1.36
CA ASP A 22 -10.05 -14.40 -2.32
C ASP A 22 -11.13 -13.33 -2.08
N SER A 23 -11.25 -12.84 -0.86
CA SER A 23 -12.27 -11.86 -0.50
C SER A 23 -11.75 -10.92 0.58
N PHE A 24 -12.37 -9.74 0.67
CA PHE A 24 -12.09 -8.78 1.72
C PHE A 24 -12.71 -9.22 3.04
N ARG A 25 -12.05 -8.88 4.14
CA ARG A 25 -12.62 -8.98 5.46
C ARG A 25 -13.60 -7.83 5.71
N THR A 26 -14.47 -8.01 6.70
CA THR A 26 -15.44 -6.99 7.08
C THR A 26 -14.77 -5.64 7.31
N GLY A 27 -15.27 -4.61 6.64
CA GLY A 27 -14.78 -3.23 6.74
C GLY A 27 -13.62 -2.89 5.82
N GLN A 28 -12.89 -3.85 5.30
CA GLN A 28 -11.75 -3.57 4.41
C GLN A 28 -12.18 -2.95 3.09
N GLU A 29 -13.15 -3.54 2.42
CA GLU A 29 -13.58 -3.10 1.10
C GLU A 29 -14.14 -1.68 1.13
N GLU A 30 -14.89 -1.34 2.16
CA GLU A 30 -15.44 0.00 2.32
C GLU A 30 -14.33 1.06 2.44
N ILE A 31 -13.29 0.77 3.23
CA ILE A 31 -12.14 1.67 3.37
C ILE A 31 -11.40 1.81 2.04
N VAL A 32 -11.13 0.70 1.38
CA VAL A 32 -10.43 0.68 0.09
C VAL A 32 -11.22 1.50 -0.95
N ASP A 33 -12.51 1.28 -1.06
CA ASP A 33 -13.35 1.97 -2.03
C ASP A 33 -13.38 3.48 -1.80
N ASN A 34 -13.47 3.92 -0.55
CA ASN A 34 -13.45 5.35 -0.23
C ASN A 34 -12.09 5.99 -0.54
N ILE A 35 -11.00 5.29 -0.30
CA ILE A 35 -9.66 5.78 -0.68
C ILE A 35 -9.55 5.90 -2.19
N LEU A 36 -10.01 4.91 -2.93
CA LEU A 36 -9.97 4.92 -4.40
C LEU A 36 -10.82 6.04 -5.00
N LEU A 37 -11.88 6.46 -4.30
CA LEU A 37 -12.71 7.59 -4.68
C LEU A 37 -12.09 8.95 -4.34
N GLY A 38 -10.91 8.97 -3.73
CA GLY A 38 -10.23 10.19 -3.35
C GLY A 38 -10.72 10.83 -2.06
N ARG A 39 -11.43 10.08 -1.24
CA ARG A 39 -11.95 10.56 0.04
C ARG A 39 -10.95 10.36 1.16
N ASP A 40 -10.97 11.25 2.13
CA ASP A 40 -10.24 11.05 3.38
C ASP A 40 -10.97 10.00 4.22
N VAL A 41 -10.21 9.06 4.78
CA VAL A 41 -10.80 7.94 5.52
C VAL A 41 -10.11 7.80 6.87
N CYS A 42 -10.92 7.63 7.92
CA CYS A 42 -10.44 7.24 9.24
C CYS A 42 -11.02 5.86 9.55
N GLY A 43 -10.17 4.83 9.47
CA GLY A 43 -10.58 3.45 9.74
C GLY A 43 -10.06 2.99 11.09
N ILE A 44 -10.97 2.58 11.97
CA ILE A 44 -10.64 2.03 13.27
C ILE A 44 -10.99 0.55 13.26
N MET A 45 -9.97 -0.30 13.38
CA MET A 45 -10.15 -1.74 13.27
C MET A 45 -9.41 -2.44 14.41
N PRO A 46 -9.92 -3.58 14.89
CA PRO A 46 -9.21 -4.35 15.90
C PRO A 46 -7.90 -4.91 15.36
N THR A 47 -6.95 -5.17 16.26
CA THR A 47 -5.67 -5.79 15.92
C THR A 47 -5.91 -7.13 15.23
N GLY A 48 -5.18 -7.39 14.14
CA GLY A 48 -5.32 -8.63 13.39
C GLY A 48 -6.43 -8.64 12.36
N ALA A 49 -7.13 -7.52 12.15
CA ALA A 49 -8.21 -7.43 11.18
C ALA A 49 -7.74 -7.13 9.74
N GLY A 50 -6.42 -7.16 9.49
CA GLY A 50 -5.88 -6.91 8.17
C GLY A 50 -5.84 -5.44 7.79
N LYS A 51 -5.47 -4.57 8.71
CA LYS A 51 -5.44 -3.12 8.50
C LYS A 51 -4.53 -2.69 7.35
N SER A 52 -3.40 -3.35 7.17
CA SER A 52 -2.41 -2.94 6.19
C SER A 52 -2.93 -3.01 4.75
N ILE A 53 -3.78 -3.96 4.44
CA ILE A 53 -4.39 -4.08 3.11
C ILE A 53 -5.23 -2.83 2.79
N CYS A 54 -5.85 -2.22 3.79
CA CYS A 54 -6.71 -1.06 3.60
C CYS A 54 -5.98 0.13 2.96
N TYR A 55 -4.68 0.27 3.16
CA TYR A 55 -3.90 1.31 2.50
C TYR A 55 -2.93 0.76 1.45
N GLN A 56 -2.40 -0.44 1.64
CA GLN A 56 -1.46 -1.02 0.68
C GLN A 56 -2.13 -1.34 -0.67
N LEU A 57 -3.32 -1.89 -0.63
CA LEU A 57 -4.02 -2.26 -1.86
C LEU A 57 -4.42 -1.01 -2.69
N PRO A 58 -5.03 0.04 -2.11
CA PRO A 58 -5.27 1.25 -2.89
C PRO A 58 -4.00 1.90 -3.43
N ALA A 59 -2.89 1.82 -2.69
CA ALA A 59 -1.61 2.36 -3.12
C ALA A 59 -1.15 1.75 -4.45
N LEU A 60 -1.46 0.48 -4.69
CA LEU A 60 -1.09 -0.20 -5.93
C LEU A 60 -2.00 0.16 -7.10
N LEU A 61 -3.19 0.67 -6.84
CA LEU A 61 -4.17 1.02 -7.87
C LEU A 61 -4.18 2.51 -8.19
N LEU A 62 -3.74 3.35 -7.26
CA LEU A 62 -3.71 4.79 -7.46
C LEU A 62 -2.44 5.19 -8.23
N PRO A 63 -2.53 6.21 -9.11
CA PRO A 63 -1.34 6.72 -9.77
C PRO A 63 -0.45 7.48 -8.81
N GLY A 64 0.83 7.58 -9.14
CA GLY A 64 1.79 8.32 -8.34
C GLY A 64 2.40 7.50 -7.22
N ILE A 65 2.95 8.19 -6.24
CA ILE A 65 3.64 7.60 -5.10
C ILE A 65 2.74 7.67 -3.88
N THR A 66 2.66 6.58 -3.14
CA THR A 66 1.94 6.55 -1.86
C THR A 66 2.95 6.60 -0.72
N ILE A 67 2.73 7.52 0.20
CA ILE A 67 3.54 7.67 1.40
C ILE A 67 2.76 7.14 2.59
N VAL A 68 3.38 6.22 3.34
CA VAL A 68 2.81 5.65 4.56
C VAL A 68 3.64 6.10 5.74
N VAL A 69 3.00 6.70 6.72
CA VAL A 69 3.66 7.13 7.96
C VAL A 69 3.32 6.15 9.07
N SER A 70 4.36 5.57 9.69
CA SER A 70 4.19 4.60 10.77
C SER A 70 5.13 4.92 11.93
N PRO A 71 4.64 4.86 13.16
CA PRO A 71 5.49 5.04 14.34
C PRO A 71 6.29 3.79 14.70
N LEU A 72 6.00 2.64 14.10
CA LEU A 72 6.58 1.35 14.43
C LEU A 72 7.60 0.94 13.38
N ILE A 73 8.88 1.20 13.65
CA ILE A 73 9.98 0.97 12.69
C ILE A 73 10.09 -0.51 12.32
N SER A 74 10.01 -1.42 13.28
CA SER A 74 10.12 -2.85 13.00
C SER A 74 8.99 -3.36 12.12
N LEU A 75 7.77 -2.90 12.37
CA LEU A 75 6.61 -3.24 11.55
C LEU A 75 6.76 -2.70 10.13
N MET A 76 7.27 -1.48 10.00
CA MET A 76 7.53 -0.85 8.71
C MET A 76 8.50 -1.69 7.87
N ILE A 77 9.59 -2.15 8.47
CA ILE A 77 10.60 -2.98 7.79
C ILE A 77 9.97 -4.29 7.32
N ASP A 78 9.19 -4.95 8.19
CA ASP A 78 8.53 -6.21 7.86
C ASP A 78 7.53 -6.03 6.70
N GLN A 79 6.77 -4.94 6.71
CA GLN A 79 5.81 -4.64 5.64
C GLN A 79 6.51 -4.39 4.30
N VAL A 80 7.60 -3.63 4.29
CA VAL A 80 8.36 -3.37 3.08
C VAL A 80 8.95 -4.66 2.52
N LYS A 81 9.49 -5.51 3.40
CA LYS A 81 10.04 -6.80 2.99
C LYS A 81 8.96 -7.68 2.35
N ALA A 82 7.79 -7.76 2.97
CA ALA A 82 6.69 -8.56 2.44
C ALA A 82 6.20 -8.04 1.08
N LEU A 83 6.11 -6.72 0.91
CA LEU A 83 5.72 -6.13 -0.36
C LEU A 83 6.74 -6.41 -1.46
N ASN A 84 8.03 -6.28 -1.16
CA ASN A 84 9.09 -6.57 -2.13
C ASN A 84 9.06 -8.05 -2.54
N GLU A 85 8.84 -8.95 -1.60
CA GLU A 85 8.71 -10.39 -1.88
C GLU A 85 7.50 -10.68 -2.76
N ALA A 86 6.45 -9.88 -2.66
CA ALA A 86 5.25 -10.01 -3.50
C ALA A 86 5.40 -9.31 -4.86
N GLY A 87 6.57 -8.76 -5.17
CA GLY A 87 6.81 -8.09 -6.45
C GLY A 87 6.47 -6.61 -6.50
N VAL A 88 6.18 -6.00 -5.35
CA VAL A 88 5.87 -4.58 -5.25
C VAL A 88 7.11 -3.82 -4.83
N HIS A 89 7.42 -2.73 -5.53
CA HIS A 89 8.56 -1.89 -5.17
C HIS A 89 8.19 -0.99 -3.99
N ALA A 90 8.76 -1.28 -2.84
CA ALA A 90 8.56 -0.50 -1.62
C ALA A 90 9.91 -0.22 -0.96
N ALA A 91 9.98 0.90 -0.26
CA ALA A 91 11.16 1.32 0.48
C ALA A 91 10.72 2.02 1.77
N TYR A 92 11.62 2.06 2.75
CA TYR A 92 11.36 2.77 3.99
C TYR A 92 12.45 3.81 4.25
N ILE A 93 12.07 4.84 5.00
CA ILE A 93 12.99 5.88 5.48
C ILE A 93 12.77 6.01 6.98
N ASN A 94 13.84 5.90 7.74
CA ASN A 94 13.82 6.08 9.19
C ASN A 94 15.14 6.67 9.65
N SER A 95 15.26 6.94 10.94
CA SER A 95 16.45 7.56 11.52
C SER A 95 17.70 6.67 11.49
N ALA A 96 17.55 5.38 11.21
CA ALA A 96 18.69 4.45 11.11
C ALA A 96 19.35 4.48 9.74
N LEU A 97 18.73 5.09 8.73
CA LEU A 97 19.29 5.19 7.39
C LEU A 97 20.32 6.31 7.30
N THR A 98 21.36 6.10 6.49
CA THR A 98 22.32 7.14 6.16
C THR A 98 21.70 8.15 5.19
N GLU A 99 22.32 9.33 5.10
CA GLU A 99 21.87 10.36 4.13
C GLU A 99 21.88 9.81 2.70
N ASN A 100 22.90 9.04 2.33
CA ASN A 100 22.98 8.45 1.00
C ASN A 100 21.85 7.47 0.73
N GLN A 101 21.48 6.65 1.73
CA GLN A 101 20.36 5.72 1.62
C GLN A 101 19.04 6.45 1.45
N ILE A 102 18.82 7.52 2.21
CA ILE A 102 17.62 8.35 2.11
C ILE A 102 17.54 9.01 0.73
N THR A 103 18.64 9.60 0.27
CA THR A 103 18.72 10.25 -1.04
C THR A 103 18.40 9.26 -2.16
N LYS A 104 18.96 8.05 -2.08
CA LYS A 104 18.70 7.00 -3.08
C LYS A 104 17.23 6.56 -3.08
N ALA A 105 16.63 6.40 -1.89
CA ALA A 105 15.22 6.03 -1.79
C ALA A 105 14.31 7.10 -2.39
N LEU A 106 14.56 8.37 -2.10
CA LEU A 106 13.83 9.50 -2.65
C LEU A 106 13.99 9.61 -4.16
N TYR A 107 15.20 9.41 -4.65
CA TYR A 107 15.48 9.45 -6.08
C TYR A 107 14.72 8.33 -6.81
N ASN A 108 14.75 7.12 -6.30
CA ASN A 108 14.03 5.99 -6.89
C ASN A 108 12.52 6.23 -6.90
N ALA A 109 11.98 6.84 -5.83
CA ALA A 109 10.57 7.22 -5.78
C ALA A 109 10.25 8.26 -6.86
N LYS A 110 11.12 9.27 -7.02
CA LYS A 110 10.93 10.33 -8.01
C LYS A 110 10.86 9.80 -9.44
N ILE A 111 11.67 8.80 -9.77
CA ILE A 111 11.67 8.20 -11.12
C ILE A 111 10.65 7.06 -11.27
N GLY A 112 9.78 6.85 -10.28
CA GLY A 112 8.69 5.89 -10.38
C GLY A 112 9.04 4.45 -10.08
N ARG A 113 10.21 4.17 -9.50
CA ARG A 113 10.60 2.79 -9.15
C ARG A 113 9.95 2.29 -7.86
N ALA A 114 9.37 3.18 -7.08
CA ALA A 114 8.71 2.82 -5.83
C ALA A 114 7.34 2.19 -6.04
N HIS A 115 6.84 2.18 -7.27
CA HIS A 115 5.59 1.51 -7.63
C HIS A 115 5.69 0.86 -8.99
N VAL A 116 5.08 -0.26 -9.10
CA VAL A 116 5.10 -1.06 -10.32
C VAL A 116 3.68 -1.29 -10.80
#